data_08b1c9c6fc75088cba676ee6df4c126c
#
_entry.id   08b1c9c6fc75088cba676ee6df4c126c
#
_cell.length_a   1.000
_cell.length_b   1.000
_cell.length_c   1.000
_cell.angle_alpha   90.00
_cell.angle_beta   90.00
_cell.angle_gamma   90.00
#
_symmetry.space_group_name_H-M   'P 1'
#
loop_
_entity.id
_entity.type
_entity.pdbx_description
1 polymer ?
#
loop_
_entity_poly.entity_id
_entity_poly.type
_entity_poly.pdbx_seq_one_letter_code
_entity_poly.pdbx_strand_id
1 'polypeptide(L)'
;LSMGTGTSVAKEASDITLLDDSFNSIATAVMWGRSLYKNIQRFIVFQLTINLVALSSVLLGAIFGTELPLTVTQMLWVNLIMDTFAAMALASIPPSMDVMKEKPRKASDFIITPSMLKNIVGVGVAFLALLMGFIIYMNNMPTDVLPMALTQFFTLFVMLQFWNMFNASVF
;
A
#
# COMPACT_ATOMS: atom_id res chain seq x y z
N LEU A 1 30.25 9.19 7.72
CA LEU A 1 30.72 8.94 6.36
C LEU A 1 32.24 8.93 6.29
N SER A 2 32.82 7.98 5.56
CA SER A 2 34.25 7.95 5.23
C SER A 2 34.46 7.77 3.73
N MET A 3 35.61 8.16 3.23
CA MET A 3 36.05 7.88 1.87
C MET A 3 36.68 6.49 1.78
N GLY A 4 36.62 5.85 0.62
CA GLY A 4 37.22 4.54 0.37
C GLY A 4 38.72 4.50 0.57
N THR A 5 39.39 5.63 0.26
CA THR A 5 40.80 5.88 0.50
C THR A 5 41.13 6.36 1.91
N GLY A 6 40.13 6.54 2.77
CA GLY A 6 40.31 6.97 4.16
C GLY A 6 41.03 5.94 5.03
N THR A 7 41.51 6.37 6.20
CA THR A 7 42.19 5.52 7.16
C THR A 7 41.23 4.46 7.72
N SER A 8 41.74 3.34 8.25
CA SER A 8 40.96 2.30 8.90
C SER A 8 40.13 2.84 10.07
N VAL A 9 40.71 3.76 10.84
CA VAL A 9 40.01 4.40 11.97
C VAL A 9 38.82 5.25 11.48
N ALA A 10 38.98 6.00 10.38
CA ALA A 10 37.89 6.79 9.80
C ALA A 10 36.75 5.89 9.28
N LYS A 11 37.11 4.76 8.67
CA LYS A 11 36.12 3.77 8.19
C LYS A 11 35.38 3.10 9.33
N GLU A 12 36.09 2.72 10.38
CA GLU A 12 35.50 2.09 11.57
C GLU A 12 34.56 3.04 12.35
N ALA A 13 34.88 4.33 12.37
CA ALA A 13 34.05 5.36 13.02
C ALA A 13 32.87 5.83 12.15
N SER A 14 32.70 5.32 10.94
CA SER A 14 31.65 5.76 9.99
C SER A 14 30.63 4.66 9.73
N ASP A 15 29.36 5.05 9.56
CA ASP A 15 28.27 4.13 9.20
C ASP A 15 28.25 3.81 7.69
N ILE A 16 28.84 4.67 6.85
CA ILE A 16 28.85 4.52 5.39
C ILE A 16 30.23 4.87 4.86
N THR A 17 30.76 4.02 3.99
CA THR A 17 32.03 4.26 3.28
C THR A 17 31.78 4.41 1.78
N LEU A 18 32.27 5.49 1.18
CA LEU A 18 32.17 5.79 -0.26
C LEU A 18 33.33 5.12 -0.99
N LEU A 19 33.03 4.06 -1.75
CA LEU A 19 34.04 3.28 -2.45
C LEU A 19 34.69 4.02 -3.63
N ASP A 20 33.93 4.94 -4.24
CA ASP A 20 34.37 5.76 -5.42
C ASP A 20 34.90 7.14 -5.03
N ASP A 21 34.97 7.44 -3.74
CA ASP A 21 35.40 8.73 -3.17
C ASP A 21 34.65 9.96 -3.75
N SER A 22 33.42 9.76 -4.23
CA SER A 22 32.60 10.77 -4.90
C SER A 22 31.48 11.30 -4.04
N PHE A 23 31.39 12.62 -3.86
CA PHE A 23 30.22 13.25 -3.19
C PHE A 23 28.90 13.07 -3.96
N ASN A 24 28.97 12.88 -5.28
CA ASN A 24 27.79 12.61 -6.08
C ASN A 24 27.11 11.30 -5.67
N SER A 25 27.87 10.32 -5.24
CA SER A 25 27.36 9.05 -4.73
C SER A 25 26.56 9.23 -3.44
N ILE A 26 26.88 10.22 -2.60
CA ILE A 26 26.07 10.58 -1.43
C ILE A 26 24.71 11.08 -1.85
N ALA A 27 24.67 12.03 -2.80
CA ALA A 27 23.41 12.58 -3.31
C ALA A 27 22.55 11.48 -3.94
N THR A 28 23.15 10.60 -4.73
CA THR A 28 22.48 9.44 -5.33
C THR A 28 21.94 8.49 -4.27
N ALA A 29 22.73 8.15 -3.25
CA ALA A 29 22.29 7.27 -2.15
C ALA A 29 21.13 7.88 -1.36
N VAL A 30 21.16 9.18 -1.08
CA VAL A 30 20.05 9.90 -0.42
C VAL A 30 18.78 9.87 -1.28
N MET A 31 18.90 10.10 -2.58
CA MET A 31 17.77 10.04 -3.52
C MET A 31 17.13 8.63 -3.53
N TRP A 32 17.95 7.58 -3.62
CA TRP A 32 17.47 6.21 -3.57
C TRP A 32 16.80 5.88 -2.24
N GLY A 33 17.40 6.26 -1.11
CA GLY A 33 16.85 6.03 0.22
C GLY A 33 15.49 6.72 0.42
N ARG A 34 15.37 7.98 -0.03
CA ARG A 34 14.10 8.72 0.03
C ARG A 34 13.03 8.12 -0.89
N SER A 35 13.42 7.68 -2.10
CA SER A 35 12.52 7.03 -3.04
C SER A 35 12.03 5.69 -2.51
N LEU A 36 12.92 4.88 -1.93
CA LEU A 36 12.55 3.62 -1.28
C LEU A 36 11.55 3.85 -0.15
N TYR A 37 11.79 4.86 0.69
CA TYR A 37 10.87 5.21 1.77
C TYR A 37 9.48 5.60 1.23
N LYS A 38 9.41 6.37 0.15
CA LYS A 38 8.15 6.71 -0.52
C LYS A 38 7.43 5.46 -1.06
N ASN A 39 8.16 4.53 -1.65
CA ASN A 39 7.59 3.27 -2.14
C ASN A 39 7.01 2.43 -0.99
N ILE A 40 7.67 2.42 0.17
CA ILE A 40 7.13 1.79 1.39
C ILE A 40 5.83 2.48 1.83
N GLN A 41 5.79 3.80 1.84
CA GLN A 41 4.57 4.55 2.19
C GLN A 41 3.41 4.24 1.22
N ARG A 42 3.69 4.17 -0.08
CA ARG A 42 2.70 3.78 -1.11
C ARG A 42 2.13 2.39 -0.84
N PHE A 43 2.99 1.43 -0.54
CA PHE A 43 2.57 0.08 -0.19
C PHE A 43 1.72 0.06 1.08
N ILE A 44 2.08 0.82 2.12
CA ILE A 44 1.29 0.93 3.35
C ILE A 44 -0.09 1.53 3.07
N VAL A 45 -0.20 2.58 2.26
CA VAL A 45 -1.50 3.17 1.86
C VAL A 45 -2.35 2.12 1.16
N PHE A 46 -1.77 1.39 0.20
CA PHE A 46 -2.46 0.32 -0.51
C PHE A 46 -2.96 -0.75 0.45
N GLN A 47 -2.09 -1.29 1.28
CA GLN A 47 -2.38 -2.40 2.19
C GLN A 47 -3.42 -2.04 3.25
N LEU A 48 -3.28 -0.88 3.89
CA LEU A 48 -4.25 -0.44 4.91
C LEU A 48 -5.63 -0.17 4.32
N THR A 49 -5.70 0.37 3.10
CA THR A 49 -6.97 0.56 2.40
C THR A 49 -7.67 -0.77 2.11
N ILE A 50 -6.94 -1.77 1.60
CA ILE A 50 -7.48 -3.12 1.37
C ILE A 50 -8.04 -3.72 2.66
N ASN A 51 -7.23 -3.72 3.71
CA ASN A 51 -7.61 -4.33 4.98
C ASN A 51 -8.81 -3.62 5.61
N LEU A 52 -8.86 -2.29 5.54
CA LEU A 52 -10.00 -1.51 6.02
C LEU A 52 -11.28 -1.88 5.28
N VAL A 53 -11.24 -1.94 3.94
CA VAL A 53 -12.40 -2.27 3.11
C VAL A 53 -12.84 -3.71 3.32
N ALA A 54 -11.91 -4.66 3.33
CA ALA A 54 -12.22 -6.08 3.52
C ALA A 54 -12.85 -6.36 4.88
N LEU A 55 -12.22 -5.89 5.96
CA LEU A 55 -12.70 -6.09 7.32
C LEU A 55 -14.07 -5.42 7.53
N SER A 56 -14.22 -4.18 7.06
CA SER A 56 -15.48 -3.46 7.17
C SER A 56 -16.60 -4.12 6.36
N SER A 57 -16.30 -4.64 5.18
CA SER A 57 -17.29 -5.35 4.34
C SER A 57 -17.80 -6.61 5.02
N VAL A 58 -16.91 -7.41 5.61
CA VAL A 58 -17.28 -8.62 6.35
C VAL A 58 -18.09 -8.28 7.60
N LEU A 59 -17.66 -7.28 8.37
CA LEU A 59 -18.33 -6.85 9.59
C LEU A 59 -19.74 -6.33 9.29
N LEU A 60 -19.89 -5.46 8.30
CA LEU A 60 -21.19 -4.92 7.90
C LEU A 60 -22.09 -6.00 7.31
N GLY A 61 -21.56 -6.91 6.50
CA GLY A 61 -22.29 -8.07 6.00
C GLY A 61 -22.87 -8.91 7.14
N ALA A 62 -22.08 -9.16 8.18
CA ALA A 62 -22.54 -9.90 9.36
C ALA A 62 -23.63 -9.14 10.13
N ILE A 63 -23.51 -7.82 10.29
CA ILE A 63 -24.52 -6.97 10.98
C ILE A 63 -25.85 -6.97 10.22
N PHE A 64 -25.80 -6.93 8.88
CA PHE A 64 -27.01 -6.98 8.04
C PHE A 64 -27.58 -8.39 7.85
N GLY A 65 -26.96 -9.42 8.45
CA GLY A 65 -27.42 -10.80 8.36
C GLY A 65 -27.32 -11.41 6.97
N THR A 66 -26.44 -10.87 6.13
CA THR A 66 -26.15 -11.44 4.80
C THR A 66 -25.15 -12.58 4.94
N GLU A 67 -25.09 -13.48 3.93
CA GLU A 67 -23.97 -14.43 3.84
C GLU A 67 -22.64 -13.68 3.79
N LEU A 68 -21.57 -14.31 4.32
CA LEU A 68 -20.24 -13.73 4.32
C LEU A 68 -19.82 -13.35 2.88
N PRO A 69 -19.68 -12.05 2.56
CA PRO A 69 -19.39 -11.62 1.20
C PRO A 69 -17.98 -12.01 0.73
N LEU A 70 -17.07 -12.22 1.69
CA LEU A 70 -15.71 -12.68 1.46
C LEU A 70 -15.42 -13.88 2.37
N THR A 71 -14.98 -14.98 1.77
CA THR A 71 -14.54 -16.17 2.52
C THR A 71 -13.11 -16.01 3.00
N VAL A 72 -12.72 -16.79 4.03
CA VAL A 72 -11.34 -16.83 4.53
C VAL A 72 -10.36 -17.18 3.41
N THR A 73 -10.71 -18.13 2.54
CA THR A 73 -9.86 -18.53 1.39
C THR A 73 -9.66 -17.37 0.41
N GLN A 74 -10.72 -16.61 0.10
CA GLN A 74 -10.63 -15.43 -0.77
C GLN A 74 -9.76 -14.34 -0.15
N MET A 75 -9.87 -14.08 1.16
CA MET A 75 -9.03 -13.14 1.88
C MET A 75 -7.55 -13.55 1.87
N LEU A 76 -7.26 -14.83 2.08
CA LEU A 76 -5.90 -15.36 1.99
C LEU A 76 -5.34 -15.25 0.58
N TRP A 77 -6.14 -15.51 -0.44
CA TRP A 77 -5.73 -15.36 -1.83
C TRP A 77 -5.35 -13.90 -2.15
N VAL A 78 -6.19 -12.94 -1.76
CA VAL A 78 -5.93 -11.52 -1.93
C VAL A 78 -4.64 -11.11 -1.21
N ASN A 79 -4.49 -11.49 0.06
CA ASN A 79 -3.31 -11.12 0.85
C ASN A 79 -2.02 -11.78 0.32
N LEU A 80 -2.07 -13.02 -0.13
CA LEU A 80 -0.86 -13.72 -0.55
C LEU A 80 -0.45 -13.36 -1.99
N ILE A 81 -1.39 -13.38 -2.92
CA ILE A 81 -1.08 -13.22 -4.35
C ILE A 81 -1.13 -11.75 -4.74
N MET A 82 -2.22 -11.07 -4.46
CA MET A 82 -2.43 -9.69 -4.88
C MET A 82 -1.47 -8.73 -4.19
N ASP A 83 -1.24 -8.90 -2.88
CA ASP A 83 -0.31 -8.06 -2.13
C ASP A 83 1.13 -8.25 -2.60
N THR A 84 1.53 -9.48 -2.94
CA THR A 84 2.85 -9.76 -3.50
C THR A 84 3.07 -9.01 -4.81
N PHE A 85 2.12 -9.09 -5.74
CA PHE A 85 2.22 -8.38 -7.02
C PHE A 85 2.18 -6.86 -6.83
N ALA A 86 1.32 -6.35 -5.96
CA ALA A 86 1.25 -4.92 -5.64
C ALA A 86 2.54 -4.42 -4.99
N ALA A 87 3.12 -5.18 -4.07
CA ALA A 87 4.39 -4.86 -3.44
C ALA A 87 5.52 -4.78 -4.48
N MET A 88 5.59 -5.74 -5.41
CA MET A 88 6.56 -5.72 -6.50
C MET A 88 6.36 -4.51 -7.41
N ALA A 89 5.13 -4.21 -7.80
CA ALA A 89 4.82 -3.09 -8.67
C ALA A 89 5.17 -1.74 -8.02
N LEU A 90 4.78 -1.53 -6.76
CA LEU A 90 5.05 -0.30 -6.03
C LEU A 90 6.53 -0.15 -5.65
N ALA A 91 7.24 -1.25 -5.35
CA ALA A 91 8.68 -1.24 -5.09
C ALA A 91 9.51 -0.95 -6.35
N SER A 92 8.99 -1.30 -7.54
CA SER A 92 9.66 -1.09 -8.82
C SER A 92 9.57 0.35 -9.34
N ILE A 93 8.86 1.24 -8.65
CA ILE A 93 8.78 2.66 -9.05
C ILE A 93 10.19 3.27 -8.96
N PRO A 94 10.72 3.80 -10.07
CA PRO A 94 12.09 4.30 -10.11
C PRO A 94 12.27 5.54 -9.22
N PRO A 95 13.50 5.78 -8.73
CA PRO A 95 13.80 6.98 -7.96
C PRO A 95 13.58 8.23 -8.79
N SER A 96 13.00 9.25 -8.16
CA SER A 96 12.75 10.56 -8.78
C SER A 96 13.60 11.64 -8.11
N MET A 97 14.12 12.58 -8.90
CA MET A 97 14.79 13.76 -8.37
C MET A 97 13.89 14.68 -7.55
N ASP A 98 12.58 14.55 -7.71
CA ASP A 98 11.60 15.37 -6.95
C ASP A 98 11.65 15.10 -5.45
N VAL A 99 12.04 13.89 -5.03
CA VAL A 99 12.21 13.57 -3.61
C VAL A 99 13.32 14.39 -2.94
N MET A 100 14.26 14.92 -3.72
CA MET A 100 15.34 15.77 -3.21
C MET A 100 14.87 17.18 -2.87
N LYS A 101 13.76 17.63 -3.42
CA LYS A 101 13.14 18.93 -3.11
C LYS A 101 12.39 18.91 -1.78
N GLU A 102 12.06 17.75 -1.28
CA GLU A 102 11.34 17.58 -0.01
C GLU A 102 12.25 17.86 1.19
N LYS A 103 11.66 18.44 2.24
CA LYS A 103 12.40 18.71 3.48
C LYS A 103 12.88 17.39 4.11
N PRO A 104 14.08 17.41 4.77
CA PRO A 104 14.55 16.28 5.52
C PRO A 104 13.52 15.84 6.57
N ARG A 105 13.29 14.54 6.67
CA ARG A 105 12.39 13.96 7.66
C ARG A 105 13.07 13.91 9.03
N LYS A 106 12.30 14.12 10.10
CA LYS A 106 12.77 13.92 11.47
C LYS A 106 12.68 12.44 11.81
N ALA A 107 13.59 11.95 12.66
CA ALA A 107 13.58 10.57 13.13
C ALA A 107 12.31 10.21 13.92
N SER A 108 11.65 11.21 14.50
CA SER A 108 10.40 11.06 15.26
C SER A 108 9.13 11.06 14.41
N ASP A 109 9.23 11.32 13.10
CA ASP A 109 8.05 11.40 12.25
C ASP A 109 7.46 10.01 12.01
N PHE A 110 6.14 9.91 12.13
CA PHE A 110 5.44 8.66 11.82
C PHE A 110 5.49 8.34 10.33
N ILE A 111 5.50 7.04 10.02
CA ILE A 111 5.46 6.57 8.63
C ILE A 111 4.15 6.98 7.95
N ILE A 112 3.04 6.87 8.70
CA ILE A 112 1.71 7.26 8.22
C ILE A 112 1.51 8.75 8.49
N THR A 113 1.45 9.53 7.43
CA THR A 113 1.16 10.95 7.51
C THR A 113 -0.36 11.21 7.60
N PRO A 114 -0.80 12.37 8.12
CA PRO A 114 -2.23 12.73 8.11
C PRO A 114 -2.85 12.75 6.71
N SER A 115 -2.06 13.08 5.68
CA SER A 115 -2.50 13.04 4.28
C SER A 115 -2.77 11.61 3.82
N MET A 116 -1.87 10.67 4.15
CA MET A 116 -2.06 9.25 3.87
C MET A 116 -3.31 8.71 4.58
N LEU A 117 -3.51 9.07 5.85
CA LEU A 117 -4.68 8.63 6.61
C LEU A 117 -5.99 9.13 5.98
N LYS A 118 -6.03 10.39 5.55
CA LYS A 118 -7.20 10.93 4.82
C LYS A 118 -7.47 10.17 3.53
N ASN A 119 -6.43 9.81 2.78
CA ASN A 119 -6.58 9.02 1.56
C ASN A 119 -7.10 7.62 1.87
N ILE A 120 -6.49 6.91 2.83
CA ILE A 120 -6.91 5.56 3.24
C ILE A 120 -8.38 5.54 3.63
N VAL A 121 -8.80 6.47 4.50
CA VAL A 121 -10.18 6.56 4.96
C VAL A 121 -11.11 7.00 3.82
N GLY A 122 -10.74 8.01 3.04
CA GLY A 122 -11.58 8.54 1.95
C GLY A 122 -11.83 7.50 0.86
N VAL A 123 -10.78 6.87 0.36
CA VAL A 123 -10.89 5.82 -0.67
C VAL A 123 -11.55 4.56 -0.08
N GLY A 124 -11.19 4.20 1.16
CA GLY A 124 -11.78 3.07 1.86
C GLY A 124 -13.30 3.22 2.03
N VAL A 125 -13.76 4.38 2.45
CA VAL A 125 -15.20 4.68 2.58
C VAL A 125 -15.90 4.66 1.22
N ALA A 126 -15.29 5.22 0.17
CA ALA A 126 -15.86 5.19 -1.17
C ALA A 126 -16.01 3.75 -1.70
N PHE A 127 -14.99 2.93 -1.54
CA PHE A 127 -15.06 1.52 -1.93
C PHE A 127 -16.07 0.73 -1.10
N LEU A 128 -16.09 0.99 0.20
CA LEU A 128 -17.05 0.36 1.09
C LEU A 128 -18.49 0.73 0.72
N ALA A 129 -18.77 1.99 0.36
CA ALA A 129 -20.09 2.41 -0.09
C ALA A 129 -20.53 1.66 -1.36
N LEU A 130 -19.61 1.48 -2.33
CA LEU A 130 -19.88 0.71 -3.56
C LEU A 130 -20.17 -0.76 -3.24
N LEU A 131 -19.36 -1.38 -2.39
CA LEU A 131 -19.53 -2.77 -1.99
C LEU A 131 -20.80 -2.98 -1.16
N MET A 132 -21.13 -2.05 -0.28
CA MET A 132 -22.38 -2.10 0.50
C MET A 132 -23.61 -1.94 -0.41
N GLY A 133 -23.55 -1.06 -1.39
CA GLY A 133 -24.61 -0.98 -2.42
C GLY A 133 -24.82 -2.30 -3.13
N PHE A 134 -23.74 -3.01 -3.46
CA PHE A 134 -23.81 -4.33 -4.07
C PHE A 134 -24.34 -5.41 -3.10
N ILE A 135 -23.97 -5.39 -1.82
CA ILE A 135 -24.49 -6.29 -0.80
C ILE A 135 -26.00 -6.11 -0.64
N ILE A 136 -26.50 -4.87 -0.57
CA ILE A 136 -27.92 -4.56 -0.50
C ILE A 136 -28.64 -5.08 -1.75
N TYR A 137 -28.05 -4.91 -2.92
CA TYR A 137 -28.59 -5.44 -4.18
C TYR A 137 -28.68 -6.98 -4.13
N MET A 138 -27.62 -7.66 -3.68
CA MET A 138 -27.60 -9.12 -3.52
C MET A 138 -28.68 -9.64 -2.55
N ASN A 139 -28.92 -8.92 -1.45
CA ASN A 139 -29.89 -9.33 -0.43
C ASN A 139 -31.35 -9.37 -0.96
N ASN A 140 -31.62 -8.71 -2.08
CA ASN A 140 -32.90 -8.72 -2.76
C ASN A 140 -32.98 -9.76 -3.90
N MET A 141 -31.91 -10.56 -4.11
CA MET A 141 -31.88 -11.58 -5.16
C MET A 141 -32.46 -12.92 -4.69
N PRO A 142 -33.03 -13.73 -5.61
CA PRO A 142 -33.36 -15.11 -5.35
C PRO A 142 -32.14 -15.94 -4.92
N THR A 143 -32.36 -16.94 -4.06
CA THR A 143 -31.28 -17.77 -3.49
C THR A 143 -30.53 -18.62 -4.52
N ASP A 144 -31.15 -18.94 -5.64
CA ASP A 144 -30.56 -19.71 -6.74
C ASP A 144 -29.46 -18.94 -7.50
N VAL A 145 -29.52 -17.60 -7.53
CA VAL A 145 -28.49 -16.76 -8.18
C VAL A 145 -27.44 -16.22 -7.19
N LEU A 146 -27.60 -16.45 -5.90
CA LEU A 146 -26.71 -15.95 -4.86
C LEU A 146 -25.23 -16.37 -5.04
N PRO A 147 -24.89 -17.63 -5.41
CA PRO A 147 -23.49 -18.00 -5.62
C PRO A 147 -22.81 -17.20 -6.74
N MET A 148 -23.57 -16.90 -7.81
CA MET A 148 -23.08 -16.05 -8.90
C MET A 148 -22.86 -14.62 -8.42
N ALA A 149 -23.76 -14.09 -7.62
CA ALA A 149 -23.66 -12.74 -7.08
C ALA A 149 -22.46 -12.59 -6.11
N LEU A 150 -22.17 -13.61 -5.30
CA LEU A 150 -20.98 -13.65 -4.45
C LEU A 150 -19.67 -13.64 -5.28
N THR A 151 -19.66 -14.35 -6.40
CA THR A 151 -18.52 -14.32 -7.32
C THR A 151 -18.33 -12.94 -7.96
N GLN A 152 -19.42 -12.29 -8.34
CA GLN A 152 -19.40 -10.91 -8.84
C GLN A 152 -18.93 -9.93 -7.78
N PHE A 153 -19.33 -10.08 -6.52
CA PHE A 153 -18.85 -9.28 -5.40
C PHE A 153 -17.33 -9.40 -5.24
N PHE A 154 -16.80 -10.62 -5.24
CA PHE A 154 -15.36 -10.84 -5.15
C PHE A 154 -14.61 -10.22 -6.33
N THR A 155 -15.14 -10.37 -7.54
CA THR A 155 -14.56 -9.75 -8.74
C THR A 155 -14.54 -8.23 -8.64
N LEU A 156 -15.63 -7.63 -8.19
CA LEU A 156 -15.71 -6.18 -7.95
C LEU A 156 -14.69 -5.75 -6.90
N PHE A 157 -14.60 -6.48 -5.79
CA PHE A 157 -13.61 -6.22 -4.74
C PHE A 157 -12.18 -6.22 -5.29
N VAL A 158 -11.79 -7.25 -6.05
CA VAL A 158 -10.47 -7.35 -6.67
C VAL A 158 -10.21 -6.18 -7.64
N MET A 159 -11.19 -5.83 -8.47
CA MET A 159 -11.06 -4.70 -9.41
C MET A 159 -10.88 -3.36 -8.69
N LEU A 160 -11.60 -3.13 -7.59
CA LEU A 160 -11.41 -1.94 -6.77
C LEU A 160 -9.99 -1.88 -6.18
N GLN A 161 -9.39 -3.02 -5.84
CA GLN A 161 -8.01 -3.05 -5.35
C GLN A 161 -6.99 -2.76 -6.45
N PHE A 162 -7.24 -3.15 -7.70
CA PHE A 162 -6.44 -2.69 -8.82
C PHE A 162 -6.45 -1.16 -8.94
N TRP A 163 -7.61 -0.54 -8.85
CA TRP A 163 -7.71 0.92 -8.83
C TRP A 163 -7.00 1.54 -7.63
N ASN A 164 -7.11 0.91 -6.48
CA ASN A 164 -6.41 1.33 -5.28
C ASN A 164 -4.88 1.32 -5.45
N MET A 165 -4.33 0.37 -6.19
CA MET A 165 -2.90 0.32 -6.49
C MET A 165 -2.45 1.57 -7.28
N PHE A 166 -3.23 1.98 -8.28
CA PHE A 166 -2.95 3.22 -9.02
C PHE A 166 -3.09 4.46 -8.14
N ASN A 167 -4.11 4.52 -7.29
CA ASN A 167 -4.27 5.59 -6.32
C ASN A 167 -3.08 5.68 -5.36
N ALA A 168 -2.60 4.55 -4.83
CA ALA A 168 -1.44 4.51 -3.95
C ALA A 168 -0.14 4.90 -4.65
N SER A 169 -0.01 4.63 -5.96
CA SER A 169 1.20 4.96 -6.73
C SER A 169 1.45 6.46 -6.90
N VAL A 170 0.41 7.28 -6.76
CA VAL A 170 0.48 8.75 -6.88
C VAL A 170 1.02 9.42 -5.61
N PHE A 171 1.01 8.73 -4.48
CA PHE A 171 1.57 9.22 -3.21
C PHE A 171 3.11 9.28 -3.22
#